data_976ba24b23ef61e4b549658dab824600
#
_entry.id   976ba24b23ef61e4b549658dab824600
#
_cell.length_a   1.000
_cell.length_b   1.000
_cell.length_c   1.000
_cell.angle_alpha   90.00
_cell.angle_beta   90.00
_cell.angle_gamma   90.00
#
_symmetry.space_group_name_H-M   'P 1'
#
loop_
_entity.id
_entity.type
_entity.pdbx_description
1 polymer ?
#
loop_
_entity_poly.entity_id
_entity_poly.type
_entity_poly.pdbx_seq_one_letter_code
_entity_poly.pdbx_strand_id
1 'polypeptide(L)'
;MSPRARVIGLECLRCRAVYREQRLFSGCPGCAREGVPVNLTVALDLAPLQGLRPERLSTTSRGLWRFADVLPVAGERAVSLGEGATPLIHLERLGCRLGLRRLYAKDESQNPTWSYKDRLCSVAVTHAVEVGARVITIASTGNHGASTAAYSARVGLPCVIFTLASAPDTMKTLMQVYGAAVVACPTPESRWALMRQGIERLGWYPTSGFLIPPIGSNPYGIEGYKTIAYEIAEEFEWGAPDIVVVPSAYSDGLFGIWKGWTELHALGFIKTLPRMIAAEPFGPLTNALERGLDVPERVMGGQSVALSIASPYGTYQGLTALKASGGTGVRITDEGILEAQRALAREEGMFAEPSSAAALTAVMQLASQKRLDPEQTIVMVITSTGLKDPGASRPWLPPVPAAPDDFAGLLAVLQERYGLALDR
;
A
#
# COMPACT_ATOMS: atom_id res chain seq x y z
N MET A 1 -1.76 14.21 30.37
CA MET A 1 -1.66 13.96 28.92
C MET A 1 -0.81 12.73 28.73
N SER A 2 -1.27 11.76 27.96
CA SER A 2 -0.46 10.59 27.59
C SER A 2 0.82 11.04 26.87
N PRO A 3 1.96 10.38 27.07
CA PRO A 3 3.18 10.71 26.34
C PRO A 3 2.96 10.45 24.85
N ARG A 4 3.46 11.39 24.02
CA ARG A 4 3.30 11.35 22.57
C ARG A 4 4.62 11.69 21.89
N ALA A 5 4.91 11.07 20.75
CA ALA A 5 6.02 11.45 19.88
C ALA A 5 5.89 12.91 19.43
N ARG A 6 7.02 13.62 19.32
CA ARG A 6 7.03 15.02 18.89
C ARG A 6 7.50 15.12 17.45
N VAL A 7 6.76 15.87 16.63
CA VAL A 7 7.20 16.19 15.27
C VAL A 7 8.37 17.16 15.32
N ILE A 8 9.52 16.75 14.78
CA ILE A 8 10.72 17.59 14.64
C ILE A 8 10.63 18.41 13.34
N GLY A 9 10.14 17.80 12.27
CA GLY A 9 10.00 18.39 10.94
C GLY A 9 9.97 17.33 9.84
N LEU A 10 10.23 17.75 8.61
CA LEU A 10 10.39 16.87 7.47
C LEU A 10 11.88 16.63 7.19
N GLU A 11 12.34 15.41 7.25
CA GLU A 11 13.73 15.00 7.05
C GLU A 11 13.95 14.40 5.68
N CYS A 12 15.09 14.71 5.06
CA CYS A 12 15.58 14.02 3.89
C CYS A 12 16.43 12.81 4.27
N LEU A 13 16.05 11.62 3.83
CA LEU A 13 16.83 10.39 4.13
C LEU A 13 18.23 10.38 3.50
N ARG A 14 18.46 11.14 2.43
CA ARG A 14 19.75 11.18 1.74
C ARG A 14 20.72 12.17 2.38
N CYS A 15 20.34 13.44 2.49
CA CYS A 15 21.25 14.49 2.98
C CYS A 15 21.03 14.88 4.45
N ARG A 16 20.08 14.28 5.12
CA ARG A 16 19.72 14.50 6.54
C ARG A 16 19.27 15.91 6.86
N ALA A 17 19.01 16.76 5.87
CA ALA A 17 18.45 18.09 6.10
C ALA A 17 17.03 17.98 6.66
N VAL A 18 16.74 18.81 7.67
CA VAL A 18 15.42 18.88 8.32
C VAL A 18 14.76 20.22 7.99
N TYR A 19 13.51 20.16 7.56
CA TYR A 19 12.70 21.30 7.16
C TYR A 19 11.51 21.46 8.11
N ARG A 20 11.21 22.68 8.50
CA ARG A 20 10.06 22.99 9.38
C ARG A 20 8.80 23.36 8.62
N GLU A 21 8.90 23.56 7.31
CA GLU A 21 7.75 23.84 6.45
C GLU A 21 6.83 22.63 6.37
N GLN A 22 5.60 22.79 6.83
CA GLN A 22 4.60 21.70 6.87
C GLN A 22 3.99 21.37 5.51
N ARG A 23 4.19 22.22 4.49
CA ARG A 23 3.62 22.05 3.15
C ARG A 23 4.69 21.86 2.07
N LEU A 24 5.81 21.26 2.42
CA LEU A 24 6.88 20.94 1.49
C LEU A 24 6.67 19.55 0.86
N PHE A 25 5.92 19.51 -0.24
CA PHE A 25 5.53 18.27 -0.93
C PHE A 25 6.35 17.97 -2.19
N SER A 26 7.26 18.84 -2.57
CA SER A 26 8.16 18.69 -3.72
C SER A 26 9.45 17.93 -3.41
N GLY A 27 9.54 17.32 -2.22
CA GLY A 27 10.74 16.61 -1.77
C GLY A 27 11.84 17.54 -1.29
N CYS A 28 13.04 16.99 -1.15
CA CYS A 28 14.20 17.72 -0.62
C CYS A 28 14.75 18.74 -1.64
N PRO A 29 14.72 20.06 -1.35
CA PRO A 29 15.25 21.08 -2.25
C PRO A 29 16.76 20.95 -2.48
N GLY A 30 17.51 20.51 -1.46
CA GLY A 30 18.96 20.28 -1.59
C GLY A 30 19.29 19.20 -2.59
N CYS A 31 18.71 18.02 -2.40
CA CYS A 31 18.94 16.88 -3.29
C CYS A 31 18.41 17.12 -4.72
N ALA A 32 17.30 17.86 -4.85
CA ALA A 32 16.78 18.21 -6.18
C ALA A 32 17.74 19.08 -6.99
N ARG A 33 18.47 20.02 -6.35
CA ARG A 33 19.52 20.82 -7.01
C ARG A 33 20.71 19.97 -7.46
N GLU A 34 20.95 18.83 -6.81
CA GLU A 34 21.98 17.86 -7.22
C GLU A 34 21.49 16.88 -8.28
N GLY A 35 20.26 17.04 -8.80
CA GLY A 35 19.67 16.13 -9.78
C GLY A 35 19.16 14.81 -9.21
N VAL A 36 19.09 14.68 -7.88
CA VAL A 36 18.60 13.47 -7.19
C VAL A 36 17.35 13.80 -6.40
N PRO A 37 16.16 13.72 -7.00
CA PRO A 37 14.92 14.03 -6.31
C PRO A 37 14.61 12.95 -5.25
N VAL A 38 14.48 13.38 -3.99
CA VAL A 38 14.22 12.51 -2.84
C VAL A 38 13.01 13.04 -2.07
N ASN A 39 12.05 12.17 -1.77
CA ASN A 39 10.92 12.54 -0.91
C ASN A 39 11.42 12.81 0.53
N LEU A 40 10.63 13.59 1.24
CA LEU A 40 10.82 13.81 2.67
C LEU A 40 10.05 12.77 3.48
N THR A 41 10.47 12.57 4.71
CA THR A 41 9.75 11.77 5.73
C THR A 41 9.56 12.61 6.98
N VAL A 42 8.51 12.32 7.76
CA VAL A 42 8.34 13.02 9.03
C VAL A 42 9.37 12.52 10.03
N ALA A 43 10.17 13.41 10.58
CA ALA A 43 11.07 13.11 11.68
C ALA A 43 10.33 13.22 13.00
N LEU A 44 10.36 12.16 13.81
CA LEU A 44 9.72 12.10 15.13
C LEU A 44 10.78 11.95 16.22
N ASP A 45 10.63 12.74 17.29
CA ASP A 45 11.29 12.47 18.56
C ASP A 45 10.45 11.46 19.35
N LEU A 46 10.96 10.25 19.48
CA LEU A 46 10.34 9.14 20.21
C LEU A 46 10.72 9.11 21.70
N ALA A 47 11.60 9.99 22.18
CA ALA A 47 12.06 10.00 23.56
C ALA A 47 10.92 10.06 24.61
N PRO A 48 9.81 10.77 24.36
CA PRO A 48 8.68 10.75 25.30
C PRO A 48 8.02 9.38 25.49
N LEU A 49 8.22 8.46 24.52
CA LEU A 49 7.63 7.11 24.53
C LEU A 49 8.61 6.04 25.06
N GLN A 50 9.86 6.41 25.33
CA GLN A 50 10.85 5.48 25.87
C GLN A 50 10.43 4.94 27.23
N GLY A 51 10.63 3.62 27.42
CA GLY A 51 10.28 2.95 28.69
C GLY A 51 8.79 2.64 28.87
N LEU A 52 7.93 2.99 27.92
CA LEU A 52 6.54 2.54 27.93
C LEU A 52 6.48 1.03 27.67
N ARG A 53 5.42 0.40 28.14
CA ARG A 53 5.06 -0.94 27.71
C ARG A 53 4.37 -0.86 26.34
N PRO A 54 4.61 -1.80 25.42
CA PRO A 54 4.05 -1.78 24.08
C PRO A 54 2.53 -1.63 24.05
N GLU A 55 1.80 -2.25 24.98
CA GLU A 55 0.34 -2.19 25.08
C GLU A 55 -0.17 -0.77 25.36
N ARG A 56 0.70 0.13 25.84
CA ARG A 56 0.38 1.54 26.05
C ARG A 56 0.37 2.39 24.78
N LEU A 57 0.92 1.88 23.66
CA LEU A 57 0.79 2.53 22.35
C LEU A 57 -0.63 2.47 21.83
N SER A 58 -1.36 1.42 22.17
CA SER A 58 -2.75 1.26 21.77
C SER A 58 -3.67 1.98 22.74
N THR A 59 -4.29 3.06 22.28
CA THR A 59 -5.32 3.78 23.05
C THR A 59 -6.67 3.06 22.97
N THR A 60 -7.69 3.59 23.65
CA THR A 60 -9.08 3.11 23.58
C THR A 60 -9.74 3.38 22.23
N SER A 61 -9.13 4.17 21.35
CA SER A 61 -9.59 4.40 19.99
C SER A 61 -9.55 3.11 19.16
N ARG A 62 -10.38 3.04 18.12
CA ARG A 62 -10.39 1.91 17.19
C ARG A 62 -9.57 2.20 15.93
N GLY A 63 -9.23 1.17 15.18
CA GLY A 63 -8.54 1.27 13.91
C GLY A 63 -7.12 1.86 14.03
N LEU A 64 -6.69 2.56 12.99
CA LEU A 64 -5.38 3.20 12.88
C LEU A 64 -5.13 4.20 14.03
N TRP A 65 -6.15 4.95 14.44
CA TRP A 65 -6.01 6.06 15.40
C TRP A 65 -5.76 5.59 16.84
N ARG A 66 -5.84 4.30 17.12
CA ARG A 66 -5.38 3.78 18.42
C ARG A 66 -3.87 4.00 18.62
N PHE A 67 -3.12 4.21 17.54
CA PHE A 67 -1.69 4.54 17.54
C PHE A 67 -1.44 6.05 17.35
N ALA A 68 -2.38 6.92 17.72
CA ALA A 68 -2.27 8.37 17.54
C ALA A 68 -1.01 8.97 18.16
N ASP A 69 -0.50 8.36 19.24
CA ASP A 69 0.68 8.87 19.97
C ASP A 69 1.99 8.78 19.16
N VAL A 70 2.02 7.98 18.09
CA VAL A 70 3.15 7.86 17.16
C VAL A 70 2.87 8.49 15.79
N LEU A 71 1.70 9.09 15.58
CA LEU A 71 1.35 9.75 14.32
C LEU A 71 1.71 11.24 14.34
N PRO A 72 2.03 11.85 13.19
CA PRO A 72 2.51 13.24 13.12
C PRO A 72 1.40 14.29 13.24
N VAL A 73 0.16 13.89 13.42
CA VAL A 73 -1.03 14.74 13.42
C VAL A 73 -1.86 14.51 14.69
N ALA A 74 -2.69 15.49 15.07
CA ALA A 74 -3.46 15.41 16.32
C ALA A 74 -4.60 14.40 16.19
N GLY A 75 -4.56 13.34 17.02
CA GLY A 75 -5.60 12.29 17.04
C GLY A 75 -7.00 12.80 17.41
N GLU A 76 -7.10 13.90 18.16
CA GLU A 76 -8.36 14.56 18.56
C GLU A 76 -9.15 15.14 17.37
N ARG A 77 -8.45 15.43 16.26
CA ARG A 77 -9.03 15.95 15.02
C ARG A 77 -8.97 14.92 13.89
N ALA A 78 -8.79 13.64 14.24
CA ALA A 78 -8.63 12.57 13.28
C ALA A 78 -9.79 12.50 12.29
N VAL A 79 -9.45 12.54 11.01
CA VAL A 79 -10.38 12.27 9.91
C VAL A 79 -10.38 10.78 9.67
N SER A 80 -11.39 10.08 10.20
CA SER A 80 -11.47 8.64 10.15
C SER A 80 -12.81 8.17 9.59
N LEU A 81 -12.76 7.05 8.88
CA LEU A 81 -13.89 6.24 8.43
C LEU A 81 -13.87 4.85 9.10
N GLY A 82 -12.93 4.61 10.03
CA GLY A 82 -12.75 3.34 10.73
C GLY A 82 -11.65 2.45 10.14
N GLU A 83 -10.72 3.03 9.37
CA GLU A 83 -9.57 2.34 8.77
C GLU A 83 -8.62 1.75 9.81
N GLY A 84 -7.95 0.66 9.43
CA GLY A 84 -7.06 -0.10 10.30
C GLY A 84 -7.79 -1.19 11.09
N ALA A 85 -7.09 -1.81 12.04
CA ALA A 85 -7.53 -3.03 12.73
C ALA A 85 -7.95 -4.15 11.75
N THR A 86 -7.22 -4.26 10.66
CA THR A 86 -7.46 -5.25 9.62
C THR A 86 -6.96 -6.63 10.06
N PRO A 87 -7.57 -7.73 9.61
CA PRO A 87 -7.18 -9.06 10.09
C PRO A 87 -5.80 -9.49 9.57
N LEU A 88 -5.10 -10.25 10.41
CA LEU A 88 -3.93 -11.04 10.03
C LEU A 88 -4.37 -12.51 9.91
N ILE A 89 -4.39 -13.05 8.70
CA ILE A 89 -4.98 -14.34 8.39
C ILE A 89 -3.86 -15.35 8.12
N HIS A 90 -3.87 -16.48 8.84
CA HIS A 90 -2.98 -17.61 8.55
C HIS A 90 -3.47 -18.33 7.28
N LEU A 91 -2.59 -18.50 6.29
CA LEU A 91 -2.90 -19.12 5.01
C LEU A 91 -2.49 -20.59 5.03
N GLU A 92 -3.30 -21.43 5.68
CA GLU A 92 -2.94 -22.83 5.96
C GLU A 92 -2.78 -23.67 4.69
N ARG A 93 -3.71 -23.57 3.74
CA ARG A 93 -3.69 -24.39 2.52
C ARG A 93 -2.58 -23.98 1.58
N LEU A 94 -2.40 -22.69 1.37
CA LEU A 94 -1.29 -22.15 0.58
C LEU A 94 0.05 -22.43 1.25
N GLY A 95 0.14 -22.24 2.55
CA GLY A 95 1.33 -22.55 3.34
C GLY A 95 1.73 -24.03 3.19
N CYS A 96 0.80 -24.95 3.37
CA CYS A 96 1.02 -26.38 3.17
C CYS A 96 1.51 -26.70 1.75
N ARG A 97 0.84 -26.16 0.72
CA ARG A 97 1.21 -26.37 -0.68
C ARG A 97 2.60 -25.84 -1.04
N LEU A 98 3.01 -24.72 -0.45
CA LEU A 98 4.30 -24.06 -0.69
C LEU A 98 5.41 -24.57 0.24
N GLY A 99 5.09 -25.42 1.22
CA GLY A 99 6.04 -25.87 2.24
C GLY A 99 6.43 -24.78 3.24
N LEU A 100 5.56 -23.80 3.49
CA LEU A 100 5.76 -22.64 4.37
C LEU A 100 4.75 -22.71 5.52
N ARG A 101 5.20 -23.11 6.72
CA ARG A 101 4.29 -23.37 7.86
C ARG A 101 3.64 -22.11 8.44
N ARG A 102 4.29 -20.95 8.29
CA ARG A 102 3.92 -19.69 8.95
C ARG A 102 3.74 -18.57 7.91
N LEU A 103 2.84 -18.82 6.96
CA LEU A 103 2.47 -17.88 5.91
C LEU A 103 1.19 -17.14 6.30
N TYR A 104 1.24 -15.81 6.33
CA TYR A 104 0.12 -14.95 6.73
C TYR A 104 -0.19 -13.89 5.70
N ALA A 105 -1.45 -13.45 5.67
CA ALA A 105 -1.91 -12.29 4.92
C ALA A 105 -2.42 -11.20 5.86
N LYS A 106 -1.87 -10.01 5.81
CA LYS A 106 -2.46 -8.80 6.38
C LYS A 106 -3.47 -8.25 5.39
N ASP A 107 -4.76 -8.48 5.65
CA ASP A 107 -5.83 -8.20 4.70
C ASP A 107 -6.31 -6.75 4.77
N GLU A 108 -5.61 -5.87 4.09
CA GLU A 108 -5.94 -4.45 3.97
C GLU A 108 -7.16 -4.15 3.07
N SER A 109 -7.73 -5.18 2.44
CA SER A 109 -8.97 -5.04 1.68
C SER A 109 -10.19 -4.75 2.56
N GLN A 110 -10.07 -4.95 3.88
CA GLN A 110 -11.13 -4.70 4.86
C GLN A 110 -11.25 -3.23 5.30
N ASN A 111 -10.39 -2.36 4.79
CA ASN A 111 -10.50 -0.92 5.04
C ASN A 111 -11.77 -0.30 4.40
N PRO A 112 -12.23 0.88 4.85
CA PRO A 112 -13.51 1.50 4.45
C PRO A 112 -13.70 1.69 2.94
N THR A 113 -12.64 2.03 2.19
CA THR A 113 -12.67 2.07 0.73
C THR A 113 -11.98 0.85 0.10
N TRP A 114 -11.92 -0.24 0.84
CA TRP A 114 -11.41 -1.56 0.42
C TRP A 114 -9.95 -1.56 -0.03
N SER A 115 -9.11 -0.69 0.55
CA SER A 115 -7.66 -0.72 0.32
C SER A 115 -6.86 -0.05 1.43
N TYR A 116 -5.59 -0.41 1.54
CA TYR A 116 -4.64 0.18 2.48
C TYR A 116 -4.41 1.70 2.27
N LYS A 117 -4.89 2.26 1.13
CA LYS A 117 -4.82 3.70 0.85
C LYS A 117 -5.57 4.54 1.88
N ASP A 118 -6.53 3.94 2.55
CA ASP A 118 -7.28 4.59 3.61
C ASP A 118 -6.40 5.02 4.77
N ARG A 119 -5.36 4.24 5.10
CA ARG A 119 -4.39 4.61 6.13
C ARG A 119 -3.61 5.88 5.77
N LEU A 120 -3.15 5.97 4.52
CA LEU A 120 -2.47 7.18 4.01
C LEU A 120 -3.44 8.36 3.98
N CYS A 121 -4.64 8.18 3.40
CA CYS A 121 -5.59 9.27 3.20
C CYS A 121 -6.13 9.82 4.52
N SER A 122 -6.37 8.97 5.51
CA SER A 122 -6.80 9.39 6.84
C SER A 122 -5.79 10.37 7.45
N VAL A 123 -4.51 10.02 7.48
CA VAL A 123 -3.46 10.87 8.05
C VAL A 123 -3.21 12.12 7.19
N ALA A 124 -3.15 11.99 5.86
CA ALA A 124 -2.93 13.11 4.95
C ALA A 124 -4.06 14.13 5.01
N VAL A 125 -5.33 13.70 5.06
CA VAL A 125 -6.49 14.59 5.12
C VAL A 125 -6.59 15.22 6.52
N THR A 126 -6.26 14.50 7.60
CA THR A 126 -6.15 15.08 8.94
C THR A 126 -5.14 16.23 8.93
N HIS A 127 -3.94 16.01 8.38
CA HIS A 127 -2.94 17.07 8.26
C HIS A 127 -3.42 18.22 7.35
N ALA A 128 -4.12 17.93 6.25
CA ALA A 128 -4.70 18.94 5.38
C ALA A 128 -5.63 19.88 6.15
N VAL A 129 -6.49 19.33 7.01
CA VAL A 129 -7.38 20.12 7.89
C VAL A 129 -6.58 20.95 8.90
N GLU A 130 -5.55 20.36 9.54
CA GLU A 130 -4.71 21.06 10.51
C GLU A 130 -3.99 22.30 9.92
N VAL A 131 -3.52 22.18 8.66
CA VAL A 131 -2.82 23.29 7.98
C VAL A 131 -3.75 24.19 7.16
N GLY A 132 -5.06 24.05 7.33
CA GLY A 132 -6.07 24.93 6.72
C GLY A 132 -6.15 24.77 5.20
N ALA A 133 -5.99 23.58 4.66
CA ALA A 133 -6.19 23.32 3.22
C ALA A 133 -7.64 23.60 2.81
N ARG A 134 -7.83 24.18 1.63
CA ARG A 134 -9.15 24.51 1.08
C ARG A 134 -9.60 23.55 0.00
N VAL A 135 -8.66 22.92 -0.69
CA VAL A 135 -8.90 21.94 -1.76
C VAL A 135 -7.87 20.84 -1.62
N ILE A 136 -8.31 19.60 -1.72
CA ILE A 136 -7.44 18.42 -1.79
C ILE A 136 -7.31 17.99 -3.24
N THR A 137 -6.12 17.55 -3.64
CA THR A 137 -5.88 17.11 -5.02
C THR A 137 -5.03 15.84 -5.08
N ILE A 138 -5.25 15.08 -6.14
CA ILE A 138 -4.52 13.83 -6.40
C ILE A 138 -4.46 13.51 -7.90
N ALA A 139 -3.37 12.87 -8.32
CA ALA A 139 -3.26 12.22 -9.63
C ALA A 139 -3.30 10.69 -9.44
N SER A 140 -4.43 10.07 -9.78
CA SER A 140 -4.62 8.62 -9.54
C SER A 140 -5.62 8.00 -10.52
N THR A 141 -5.37 6.74 -10.89
CA THR A 141 -6.29 5.92 -11.72
C THR A 141 -7.06 4.87 -10.89
N GLY A 142 -6.81 4.78 -9.56
CA GLY A 142 -7.32 3.67 -8.77
C GLY A 142 -7.51 3.99 -7.29
N ASN A 143 -7.10 3.05 -6.45
CA ASN A 143 -7.37 3.02 -5.01
C ASN A 143 -7.06 4.31 -4.25
N HIS A 144 -5.96 5.00 -4.60
CA HIS A 144 -5.56 6.23 -3.92
C HIS A 144 -6.55 7.37 -4.22
N GLY A 145 -7.03 7.47 -5.48
CA GLY A 145 -8.06 8.46 -5.85
C GLY A 145 -9.37 8.22 -5.11
N ALA A 146 -9.87 6.97 -5.10
CA ALA A 146 -11.10 6.62 -4.41
C ALA A 146 -11.03 6.92 -2.91
N SER A 147 -9.94 6.55 -2.25
CA SER A 147 -9.71 6.85 -0.84
C SER A 147 -9.62 8.36 -0.59
N THR A 148 -8.83 9.10 -1.38
CA THR A 148 -8.74 10.58 -1.23
C THR A 148 -10.12 11.24 -1.36
N ALA A 149 -10.95 10.81 -2.32
CA ALA A 149 -12.31 11.33 -2.48
C ALA A 149 -13.17 11.08 -1.23
N ALA A 150 -13.15 9.85 -0.69
CA ALA A 150 -13.93 9.48 0.48
C ALA A 150 -13.55 10.28 1.73
N TYR A 151 -12.25 10.42 2.02
CA TYR A 151 -11.77 11.18 3.18
C TYR A 151 -11.96 12.69 3.02
N SER A 152 -11.86 13.23 1.79
CA SER A 152 -12.21 14.62 1.49
C SER A 152 -13.70 14.90 1.72
N ALA A 153 -14.57 14.00 1.25
CA ALA A 153 -16.01 14.08 1.50
C ALA A 153 -16.34 14.06 2.99
N ARG A 154 -15.63 13.24 3.78
CA ARG A 154 -15.81 13.13 5.23
C ARG A 154 -15.66 14.47 5.97
N VAL A 155 -14.82 15.35 5.46
CA VAL A 155 -14.54 16.68 6.06
C VAL A 155 -15.14 17.84 5.27
N GLY A 156 -15.89 17.56 4.19
CA GLY A 156 -16.52 18.58 3.36
C GLY A 156 -15.53 19.43 2.55
N LEU A 157 -14.32 18.94 2.29
CA LEU A 157 -13.35 19.65 1.46
C LEU A 157 -13.50 19.24 -0.02
N PRO A 158 -13.51 20.21 -0.95
CA PRO A 158 -13.46 19.92 -2.37
C PRO A 158 -12.26 19.06 -2.71
N CYS A 159 -12.48 18.04 -3.57
CA CYS A 159 -11.46 17.12 -4.04
C CYS A 159 -11.36 17.17 -5.56
N VAL A 160 -10.16 17.42 -6.09
CA VAL A 160 -9.89 17.42 -7.53
C VAL A 160 -8.99 16.24 -7.86
N ILE A 161 -9.47 15.34 -8.71
CA ILE A 161 -8.78 14.11 -9.09
C ILE A 161 -8.43 14.14 -10.58
N PHE A 162 -7.14 14.06 -10.88
CA PHE A 162 -6.64 13.89 -12.23
C PHE A 162 -6.44 12.39 -12.50
N THR A 163 -7.27 11.81 -13.39
CA THR A 163 -7.19 10.40 -13.77
C THR A 163 -6.83 10.25 -15.24
N LEU A 164 -6.76 9.02 -15.75
CA LEU A 164 -6.61 8.72 -17.17
C LEU A 164 -7.97 8.34 -17.77
N ALA A 165 -8.17 8.64 -19.06
CA ALA A 165 -9.34 8.18 -19.78
C ALA A 165 -9.47 6.65 -19.77
N SER A 166 -8.33 5.94 -19.83
CA SER A 166 -8.21 4.48 -19.76
C SER A 166 -8.37 3.88 -18.36
N ALA A 167 -8.55 4.70 -17.31
CA ALA A 167 -8.79 4.16 -15.97
C ALA A 167 -10.09 3.35 -15.92
N PRO A 168 -10.14 2.26 -15.11
CA PRO A 168 -11.36 1.46 -14.98
C PRO A 168 -12.58 2.29 -14.59
N ASP A 169 -13.72 2.03 -15.20
CA ASP A 169 -14.96 2.78 -14.94
C ASP A 169 -15.40 2.64 -13.47
N THR A 170 -15.21 1.46 -12.88
CA THR A 170 -15.46 1.24 -11.45
C THR A 170 -14.71 2.25 -10.58
N MET A 171 -13.44 2.52 -10.90
CA MET A 171 -12.64 3.47 -10.15
C MET A 171 -13.11 4.92 -10.35
N LYS A 172 -13.44 5.30 -11.59
CA LYS A 172 -14.00 6.63 -11.88
C LYS A 172 -15.32 6.83 -11.14
N THR A 173 -16.19 5.83 -11.16
CA THR A 173 -17.48 5.84 -10.45
C THR A 173 -17.27 6.01 -8.93
N LEU A 174 -16.34 5.26 -8.32
CA LEU A 174 -16.05 5.40 -6.89
C LEU A 174 -15.58 6.82 -6.52
N MET A 175 -14.72 7.42 -7.33
CA MET A 175 -14.26 8.80 -7.11
C MET A 175 -15.42 9.80 -7.21
N GLN A 176 -16.29 9.64 -8.21
CA GLN A 176 -17.43 10.54 -8.46
C GLN A 176 -18.54 10.39 -7.42
N VAL A 177 -18.82 9.18 -6.94
CA VAL A 177 -19.89 8.96 -5.94
C VAL A 177 -19.58 9.64 -4.61
N TYR A 178 -18.30 9.83 -4.28
CA TYR A 178 -17.87 10.61 -3.12
C TYR A 178 -17.85 12.12 -3.38
N GLY A 179 -18.32 12.58 -4.55
CA GLY A 179 -18.43 14.01 -4.89
C GLY A 179 -17.14 14.68 -5.37
N ALA A 180 -16.10 13.91 -5.72
CA ALA A 180 -14.88 14.50 -6.26
C ALA A 180 -15.08 15.02 -7.68
N ALA A 181 -14.42 16.15 -8.03
CA ALA A 181 -14.26 16.62 -9.38
C ALA A 181 -13.22 15.75 -10.10
N VAL A 182 -13.67 14.81 -10.92
CA VAL A 182 -12.80 13.86 -11.64
C VAL A 182 -12.54 14.35 -13.05
N VAL A 183 -11.27 14.57 -13.39
CA VAL A 183 -10.83 15.04 -14.71
C VAL A 183 -9.98 13.97 -15.37
N ALA A 184 -10.41 13.46 -16.52
CA ALA A 184 -9.67 12.50 -17.32
C ALA A 184 -8.62 13.22 -18.19
N CYS A 185 -7.35 12.86 -18.00
CA CYS A 185 -6.23 13.38 -18.76
C CYS A 185 -5.78 12.41 -19.84
N PRO A 186 -5.22 12.89 -20.96
CA PRO A 186 -4.78 12.04 -22.06
C PRO A 186 -3.54 11.21 -21.74
N THR A 187 -2.62 11.73 -20.91
CA THR A 187 -1.36 11.06 -20.57
C THR A 187 -1.06 11.08 -19.05
N PRO A 188 -0.22 10.18 -18.55
CA PRO A 188 0.27 10.25 -17.17
C PRO A 188 0.94 11.57 -16.82
N GLU A 189 1.72 12.14 -17.73
CA GLU A 189 2.46 13.39 -17.55
C GLU A 189 1.52 14.58 -17.41
N SER A 190 0.47 14.65 -18.24
CA SER A 190 -0.52 15.72 -18.16
C SER A 190 -1.28 15.76 -16.83
N ARG A 191 -1.54 14.59 -16.22
CA ARG A 191 -2.12 14.52 -14.86
C ARG A 191 -1.27 15.24 -13.83
N TRP A 192 0.03 14.93 -13.81
CA TRP A 192 0.97 15.52 -12.85
C TRP A 192 1.21 16.99 -13.13
N ALA A 193 1.31 17.38 -14.41
CA ALA A 193 1.50 18.78 -14.80
C ALA A 193 0.33 19.68 -14.36
N LEU A 194 -0.92 19.23 -14.58
CA LEU A 194 -2.12 19.98 -14.16
C LEU A 194 -2.26 20.02 -12.65
N MET A 195 -2.04 18.89 -11.96
CA MET A 195 -2.04 18.83 -10.50
C MET A 195 -1.00 19.77 -9.90
N ARG A 196 0.21 19.79 -10.45
CA ARG A 196 1.30 20.68 -10.04
C ARG A 196 0.91 22.16 -10.14
N GLN A 197 0.28 22.56 -11.26
CA GLN A 197 -0.22 23.93 -11.42
C GLN A 197 -1.26 24.31 -10.36
N GLY A 198 -2.18 23.39 -10.00
CA GLY A 198 -3.12 23.60 -8.92
C GLY A 198 -2.45 23.80 -7.55
N ILE A 199 -1.40 23.03 -7.28
CA ILE A 199 -0.61 23.15 -6.04
C ILE A 199 0.14 24.49 -6.02
N GLU A 200 0.90 24.81 -7.06
CA GLU A 200 1.78 25.98 -7.11
C GLU A 200 1.03 27.30 -7.20
N ARG A 201 -0.08 27.37 -7.95
CA ARG A 201 -0.83 28.61 -8.19
C ARG A 201 -1.98 28.84 -7.23
N LEU A 202 -2.63 27.77 -6.77
CA LEU A 202 -3.86 27.84 -5.97
C LEU A 202 -3.70 27.28 -4.56
N GLY A 203 -2.53 26.75 -4.21
CA GLY A 203 -2.23 26.20 -2.90
C GLY A 203 -3.02 24.93 -2.57
N TRP A 204 -3.41 24.14 -3.57
CA TRP A 204 -4.08 22.86 -3.33
C TRP A 204 -3.20 21.91 -2.53
N TYR A 205 -3.82 21.07 -1.73
CA TYR A 205 -3.12 20.12 -0.88
C TYR A 205 -3.01 18.74 -1.56
N PRO A 206 -1.81 18.26 -1.92
CA PRO A 206 -1.63 16.98 -2.61
C PRO A 206 -1.62 15.82 -1.62
N THR A 207 -2.30 14.71 -1.97
CA THR A 207 -2.18 13.43 -1.26
C THR A 207 -1.22 12.47 -1.96
N SER A 208 -1.00 12.61 -3.29
CA SER A 208 0.00 11.85 -4.05
C SER A 208 1.18 12.71 -4.52
N GLY A 209 2.21 12.06 -5.05
CA GLY A 209 3.28 12.73 -5.79
C GLY A 209 2.77 13.37 -7.09
N PHE A 210 3.47 14.42 -7.54
CA PHE A 210 3.15 15.21 -8.74
C PHE A 210 4.41 15.58 -9.56
N LEU A 211 5.54 14.96 -9.24
CA LEU A 211 6.83 15.21 -9.90
C LEU A 211 7.18 14.08 -10.88
N ILE A 212 8.05 14.41 -11.84
CA ILE A 212 8.69 13.47 -12.76
C ILE A 212 10.20 13.68 -12.67
N PRO A 213 10.97 12.66 -12.32
CA PRO A 213 10.53 11.33 -11.85
C PRO A 213 9.76 11.40 -10.53
N PRO A 214 8.86 10.43 -10.28
CA PRO A 214 8.09 10.39 -9.05
C PRO A 214 9.01 10.12 -7.84
N ILE A 215 8.74 10.83 -6.73
CA ILE A 215 9.52 10.70 -5.50
C ILE A 215 8.77 9.96 -4.39
N GLY A 216 7.51 9.67 -4.57
CA GLY A 216 6.57 9.13 -3.57
C GLY A 216 5.40 10.08 -3.32
N SER A 217 4.54 9.71 -2.38
CA SER A 217 3.33 10.46 -2.02
C SER A 217 3.59 11.46 -0.88
N ASN A 218 2.50 12.02 -0.34
CA ASN A 218 2.52 12.96 0.77
C ASN A 218 3.27 12.39 2.00
N PRO A 219 4.29 13.06 2.54
CA PRO A 219 5.10 12.54 3.63
C PRO A 219 4.32 12.29 4.93
N TYR A 220 3.30 13.10 5.23
CA TYR A 220 2.43 12.87 6.40
C TYR A 220 1.52 11.68 6.18
N GLY A 221 0.98 11.52 4.98
CA GLY A 221 0.14 10.39 4.63
C GLY A 221 0.87 9.06 4.72
N ILE A 222 2.14 8.99 4.28
CA ILE A 222 2.97 7.78 4.35
C ILE A 222 3.06 7.25 5.79
N GLU A 223 3.02 8.13 6.80
CA GLU A 223 3.00 7.74 8.21
C GLU A 223 1.80 6.85 8.59
N GLY A 224 0.71 6.94 7.85
CA GLY A 224 -0.44 6.04 8.05
C GLY A 224 -0.09 4.57 7.82
N TYR A 225 0.79 4.28 6.88
CA TYR A 225 1.18 2.89 6.57
C TYR A 225 2.00 2.21 7.66
N LYS A 226 2.73 2.98 8.50
CA LYS A 226 3.51 2.38 9.59
C LYS A 226 2.65 1.63 10.60
N THR A 227 1.36 2.02 10.71
CA THR A 227 0.41 1.35 11.60
C THR A 227 0.13 -0.11 11.20
N ILE A 228 0.40 -0.49 9.95
CA ILE A 228 0.37 -1.90 9.52
C ILE A 228 1.42 -2.72 10.29
N ALA A 229 2.63 -2.19 10.45
CA ALA A 229 3.69 -2.84 11.23
C ALA A 229 3.31 -2.94 12.71
N TYR A 230 2.70 -1.90 13.28
CA TYR A 230 2.24 -1.91 14.67
C TYR A 230 1.16 -2.96 14.89
N GLU A 231 0.18 -3.06 13.99
CA GLU A 231 -0.87 -4.07 14.06
C GLU A 231 -0.33 -5.50 13.92
N ILE A 232 0.60 -5.74 12.99
CA ILE A 232 1.22 -7.05 12.84
C ILE A 232 2.03 -7.41 14.10
N ALA A 233 2.77 -6.46 14.69
CA ALA A 233 3.52 -6.68 15.91
C ALA A 233 2.60 -7.02 17.09
N GLU A 234 1.46 -6.32 17.23
CA GLU A 234 0.45 -6.58 18.26
C GLU A 234 -0.15 -7.98 18.10
N GLU A 235 -0.51 -8.41 16.88
CA GLU A 235 -1.03 -9.75 16.57
C GLU A 235 -0.01 -10.87 16.86
N PHE A 236 1.28 -10.58 16.79
CA PHE A 236 2.38 -11.48 17.18
C PHE A 236 2.89 -11.21 18.59
N GLU A 237 2.05 -10.70 19.50
CA GLU A 237 2.41 -10.43 20.90
C GLU A 237 3.68 -9.57 21.03
N TRP A 238 3.78 -8.54 20.21
CA TRP A 238 4.94 -7.64 20.06
C TRP A 238 6.20 -8.36 19.55
N GLY A 239 5.99 -9.37 18.72
CA GLY A 239 7.02 -9.98 17.89
C GLY A 239 7.07 -9.37 16.50
N ALA A 240 8.13 -9.68 15.76
CA ALA A 240 8.26 -9.35 14.35
C ALA A 240 8.30 -10.62 13.49
N PRO A 241 7.68 -10.63 12.28
CA PRO A 241 7.89 -11.71 11.33
C PRO A 241 9.32 -11.69 10.79
N ASP A 242 9.76 -12.78 10.16
CA ASP A 242 11.07 -12.80 9.49
C ASP A 242 11.04 -12.02 8.17
N ILE A 243 9.89 -12.03 7.49
CA ILE A 243 9.74 -11.43 6.16
C ILE A 243 8.40 -10.71 6.06
N VAL A 244 8.41 -9.50 5.47
CA VAL A 244 7.20 -8.78 5.06
C VAL A 244 7.26 -8.52 3.56
N VAL A 245 6.25 -8.98 2.82
CA VAL A 245 6.15 -8.84 1.36
C VAL A 245 5.12 -7.80 1.00
N VAL A 246 5.52 -6.78 0.24
CA VAL A 246 4.67 -5.63 -0.11
C VAL A 246 4.65 -5.41 -1.61
N PRO A 247 3.47 -5.36 -2.26
CA PRO A 247 3.34 -4.89 -3.64
C PRO A 247 3.85 -3.46 -3.77
N SER A 248 4.73 -3.20 -4.73
CA SER A 248 5.44 -1.92 -4.79
C SER A 248 5.36 -1.24 -6.15
N ALA A 249 4.92 0.05 -6.14
CA ALA A 249 5.06 1.01 -7.23
C ALA A 249 6.11 2.07 -6.86
N TYR A 250 5.65 3.22 -6.31
CA TYR A 250 6.53 4.26 -5.77
C TYR A 250 6.98 3.98 -4.32
N SER A 251 6.73 2.78 -3.83
CA SER A 251 7.23 2.24 -2.56
C SER A 251 6.74 2.93 -1.29
N ASP A 252 5.69 3.75 -1.35
CA ASP A 252 5.16 4.47 -0.17
C ASP A 252 4.74 3.50 0.95
N GLY A 253 4.00 2.42 0.59
CA GLY A 253 3.59 1.38 1.54
C GLY A 253 4.78 0.61 2.09
N LEU A 254 5.71 0.19 1.21
CA LEU A 254 6.93 -0.51 1.61
C LEU A 254 7.74 0.31 2.63
N PHE A 255 7.98 1.58 2.32
CA PHE A 255 8.74 2.48 3.19
C PHE A 255 8.00 2.79 4.50
N GLY A 256 6.70 3.09 4.42
CA GLY A 256 5.91 3.40 5.62
C GLY A 256 5.85 2.21 6.58
N ILE A 257 5.64 1.00 6.09
CA ILE A 257 5.67 -0.23 6.90
C ILE A 257 7.07 -0.45 7.51
N TRP A 258 8.13 -0.30 6.71
CA TRP A 258 9.51 -0.38 7.21
C TRP A 258 9.77 0.64 8.32
N LYS A 259 9.32 1.88 8.15
CA LYS A 259 9.44 2.91 9.18
C LYS A 259 8.75 2.49 10.48
N GLY A 260 7.56 1.88 10.40
CA GLY A 260 6.88 1.33 11.57
C GLY A 260 7.74 0.31 12.31
N TRP A 261 8.35 -0.62 11.61
CA TRP A 261 9.25 -1.62 12.21
C TRP A 261 10.47 -0.96 12.87
N THR A 262 11.09 0.04 12.23
CA THR A 262 12.24 0.74 12.81
C THR A 262 11.88 1.54 14.06
N GLU A 263 10.69 2.15 14.11
CA GLU A 263 10.20 2.85 15.30
C GLU A 263 9.92 1.87 16.46
N LEU A 264 9.25 0.74 16.19
CA LEU A 264 9.03 -0.32 17.20
C LEU A 264 10.34 -0.86 17.78
N HIS A 265 11.34 -1.07 16.94
CA HIS A 265 12.66 -1.52 17.35
C HIS A 265 13.39 -0.44 18.17
N ALA A 266 13.35 0.82 17.74
CA ALA A 266 13.95 1.95 18.47
C ALA A 266 13.32 2.17 19.85
N LEU A 267 12.04 1.86 20.01
CA LEU A 267 11.32 1.88 21.29
C LEU A 267 11.61 0.64 22.15
N GLY A 268 12.30 -0.36 21.62
CA GLY A 268 12.60 -1.63 22.32
C GLY A 268 11.40 -2.56 22.43
N PHE A 269 10.34 -2.36 21.66
CA PHE A 269 9.13 -3.18 21.69
C PHE A 269 9.31 -4.51 20.95
N ILE A 270 10.13 -4.52 19.91
CA ILE A 270 10.54 -5.72 19.19
C ILE A 270 12.05 -5.89 19.23
N LYS A 271 12.53 -7.14 19.15
CA LYS A 271 13.97 -7.47 19.25
C LYS A 271 14.66 -7.53 17.88
N THR A 272 13.91 -7.87 16.83
CA THR A 272 14.45 -8.11 15.49
C THR A 272 13.64 -7.30 14.47
N LEU A 273 14.27 -6.96 13.36
CA LEU A 273 13.63 -6.28 12.23
C LEU A 273 13.34 -7.30 11.11
N PRO A 274 12.18 -7.25 10.45
CA PRO A 274 11.89 -8.13 9.33
C PRO A 274 12.68 -7.74 8.08
N ARG A 275 12.97 -8.70 7.23
CA ARG A 275 13.41 -8.43 5.86
C ARG A 275 12.22 -7.98 5.02
N MET A 276 12.35 -6.86 4.32
CA MET A 276 11.31 -6.35 3.43
C MET A 276 11.49 -6.91 2.03
N ILE A 277 10.40 -7.33 1.40
CA ILE A 277 10.39 -7.79 0.00
C ILE A 277 9.44 -6.90 -0.80
N ALA A 278 9.95 -6.31 -1.89
CA ALA A 278 9.14 -5.58 -2.86
C ALA A 278 8.73 -6.50 -4.01
N ALA A 279 7.43 -6.66 -4.24
CA ALA A 279 6.90 -7.35 -5.42
C ALA A 279 6.61 -6.33 -6.53
N GLU A 280 7.29 -6.43 -7.67
CA GLU A 280 7.31 -5.40 -8.72
C GLU A 280 7.13 -6.00 -10.13
N PRO A 281 6.17 -5.52 -10.95
CA PRO A 281 6.04 -5.99 -12.33
C PRO A 281 7.29 -5.68 -13.19
N PHE A 282 7.84 -4.48 -13.07
CA PHE A 282 8.98 -4.04 -13.88
C PHE A 282 10.32 -4.03 -13.15
N GLY A 283 10.31 -4.10 -11.82
CA GLY A 283 11.49 -4.29 -10.98
C GLY A 283 12.48 -3.12 -10.93
N PRO A 284 12.07 -1.85 -10.75
CA PRO A 284 13.02 -0.76 -10.64
C PRO A 284 13.89 -0.82 -9.37
N LEU A 285 13.32 -1.23 -8.22
CA LEU A 285 14.10 -1.44 -7.01
C LEU A 285 14.96 -2.70 -7.11
N THR A 286 14.42 -3.77 -7.70
CA THR A 286 15.16 -5.00 -7.98
C THR A 286 16.41 -4.71 -8.82
N ASN A 287 16.25 -3.95 -9.93
CA ASN A 287 17.38 -3.52 -10.78
C ASN A 287 18.41 -2.68 -10.01
N ALA A 288 17.93 -1.78 -9.14
CA ALA A 288 18.84 -0.95 -8.34
C ALA A 288 19.68 -1.78 -7.36
N LEU A 289 19.07 -2.77 -6.70
CA LEU A 289 19.77 -3.69 -5.80
C LEU A 289 20.78 -4.57 -6.54
N GLU A 290 20.38 -5.19 -7.65
CA GLU A 290 21.25 -6.06 -8.47
C GLU A 290 22.50 -5.34 -9.00
N ARG A 291 22.34 -4.06 -9.33
CA ARG A 291 23.43 -3.21 -9.85
C ARG A 291 24.17 -2.43 -8.76
N GLY A 292 23.78 -2.55 -7.50
CA GLY A 292 24.39 -1.82 -6.38
C GLY A 292 24.20 -0.30 -6.45
N LEU A 293 23.12 0.19 -7.08
CA LEU A 293 22.86 1.62 -7.24
C LEU A 293 22.45 2.26 -5.91
N ASP A 294 22.81 3.53 -5.71
CA ASP A 294 22.37 4.32 -4.55
C ASP A 294 21.03 5.03 -4.78
N VAL A 295 20.64 5.21 -6.03
CA VAL A 295 19.39 5.81 -6.45
C VAL A 295 18.75 4.91 -7.50
N PRO A 296 17.45 4.59 -7.41
CA PRO A 296 16.80 3.81 -8.44
C PRO A 296 16.75 4.55 -9.76
N GLU A 297 17.08 3.85 -10.84
CA GLU A 297 16.92 4.36 -12.20
C GLU A 297 15.56 3.92 -12.78
N ARG A 298 15.08 4.66 -13.79
CA ARG A 298 13.94 4.23 -14.57
C ARG A 298 14.30 2.97 -15.35
N VAL A 299 13.46 1.94 -15.25
CA VAL A 299 13.56 0.72 -16.06
C VAL A 299 12.61 0.77 -17.26
N MET A 300 12.67 -0.24 -18.13
CA MET A 300 11.68 -0.40 -19.18
C MET A 300 10.32 -0.67 -18.53
N GLY A 301 9.32 0.12 -18.88
CA GLY A 301 7.93 -0.06 -18.48
C GLY A 301 7.13 -0.77 -19.56
N GLY A 302 5.88 -1.04 -19.26
CA GLY A 302 4.94 -1.69 -20.18
C GLY A 302 3.52 -1.64 -19.65
N GLN A 303 2.69 -2.55 -20.13
CA GLN A 303 1.38 -2.85 -19.55
C GLN A 303 1.52 -4.00 -18.55
N SER A 304 0.67 -4.01 -17.54
CA SER A 304 0.53 -5.13 -16.60
C SER A 304 -0.90 -5.18 -16.10
N VAL A 305 -1.38 -6.38 -15.78
CA VAL A 305 -2.67 -6.59 -15.09
C VAL A 305 -2.66 -5.96 -13.69
N ALA A 306 -1.49 -5.77 -13.10
CA ALA A 306 -1.30 -5.11 -11.80
C ALA A 306 -1.23 -3.59 -11.94
N LEU A 307 -2.30 -2.97 -12.46
CA LEU A 307 -2.35 -1.54 -12.83
C LEU A 307 -1.88 -0.60 -11.72
N SER A 308 -2.21 -0.90 -10.46
CA SER A 308 -1.89 -0.03 -9.32
C SER A 308 -0.40 0.00 -8.97
N ILE A 309 0.39 -0.97 -9.46
CA ILE A 309 1.83 -1.09 -9.22
C ILE A 309 2.67 -1.14 -10.51
N ALA A 310 2.05 -0.96 -11.67
CA ALA A 310 2.72 -0.95 -12.97
C ALA A 310 3.55 0.33 -13.17
N SER A 311 4.66 0.45 -12.45
CA SER A 311 5.54 1.62 -12.49
C SER A 311 6.97 1.24 -12.93
N PRO A 312 7.55 1.95 -13.93
CA PRO A 312 8.95 1.81 -14.28
C PRO A 312 9.90 2.59 -13.35
N TYR A 313 9.36 3.27 -12.33
CA TYR A 313 10.11 4.08 -11.39
C TYR A 313 10.04 3.48 -9.98
N GLY A 314 11.20 3.32 -9.34
CA GLY A 314 11.34 3.14 -7.90
C GLY A 314 11.65 4.48 -7.22
N THR A 315 11.63 4.51 -5.89
CA THR A 315 11.97 5.70 -5.11
C THR A 315 13.17 5.46 -4.21
N TYR A 316 13.85 6.56 -3.84
CA TYR A 316 14.96 6.50 -2.88
C TYR A 316 14.53 5.87 -1.54
N GLN A 317 13.34 6.21 -1.06
CA GLN A 317 12.77 5.66 0.18
C GLN A 317 12.59 4.14 0.10
N GLY A 318 12.06 3.63 -1.01
CA GLY A 318 11.90 2.19 -1.21
C GLY A 318 13.23 1.44 -1.24
N LEU A 319 14.21 1.97 -1.97
CA LEU A 319 15.54 1.36 -2.00
C LEU A 319 16.22 1.39 -0.63
N THR A 320 16.07 2.50 0.11
CA THR A 320 16.58 2.62 1.49
C THR A 320 15.95 1.55 2.41
N ALA A 321 14.63 1.33 2.33
CA ALA A 321 13.96 0.32 3.12
C ALA A 321 14.48 -1.09 2.81
N LEU A 322 14.65 -1.44 1.54
CA LEU A 322 15.19 -2.74 1.14
C LEU A 322 16.64 -2.92 1.59
N LYS A 323 17.52 -1.94 1.35
CA LYS A 323 18.93 -2.01 1.78
C LYS A 323 19.04 -2.14 3.30
N ALA A 324 18.31 -1.31 4.05
CA ALA A 324 18.38 -1.29 5.51
C ALA A 324 17.79 -2.54 6.18
N SER A 325 16.82 -3.19 5.57
CA SER A 325 16.22 -4.44 6.07
C SER A 325 16.97 -5.70 5.64
N GLY A 326 18.02 -5.62 4.84
CA GLY A 326 18.63 -6.77 4.17
C GLY A 326 17.65 -7.49 3.24
N GLY A 327 16.67 -6.75 2.72
CA GLY A 327 15.60 -7.24 1.88
C GLY A 327 15.95 -7.34 0.40
N THR A 328 14.95 -7.60 -0.42
CA THR A 328 15.13 -7.75 -1.87
C THR A 328 13.91 -7.28 -2.65
N GLY A 329 14.10 -7.01 -3.95
CA GLY A 329 13.01 -6.92 -4.91
C GLY A 329 12.79 -8.25 -5.62
N VAL A 330 11.58 -8.48 -6.09
CA VAL A 330 11.21 -9.64 -6.92
C VAL A 330 10.43 -9.14 -8.13
N ARG A 331 10.98 -9.35 -9.33
CA ARG A 331 10.25 -9.13 -10.59
C ARG A 331 9.24 -10.24 -10.77
N ILE A 332 8.01 -9.88 -11.04
CA ILE A 332 6.88 -10.80 -11.21
C ILE A 332 6.25 -10.64 -12.57
N THR A 333 5.60 -11.69 -13.06
CA THR A 333 4.91 -11.69 -14.36
C THR A 333 3.39 -11.62 -14.20
N ASP A 334 2.69 -11.19 -15.24
CA ASP A 334 1.22 -11.12 -15.24
C ASP A 334 0.59 -12.51 -15.09
N GLU A 335 1.18 -13.55 -15.69
CA GLU A 335 0.75 -14.94 -15.53
C GLU A 335 0.83 -15.38 -14.06
N GLY A 336 1.97 -15.10 -13.40
CA GLY A 336 2.18 -15.42 -11.99
C GLY A 336 1.20 -14.66 -11.08
N ILE A 337 0.91 -13.38 -11.39
CA ILE A 337 -0.07 -12.57 -10.65
C ILE A 337 -1.46 -13.19 -10.73
N LEU A 338 -1.90 -13.60 -11.93
CA LEU A 338 -3.21 -14.19 -12.14
C LEU A 338 -3.31 -15.60 -11.53
N GLU A 339 -2.22 -16.35 -11.53
CA GLU A 339 -2.14 -17.64 -10.82
C GLU A 339 -2.28 -17.43 -9.31
N ALA A 340 -1.52 -16.51 -8.73
CA ALA A 340 -1.57 -16.16 -7.32
C ALA A 340 -2.96 -15.65 -6.89
N GLN A 341 -3.61 -14.82 -7.72
CA GLN A 341 -4.97 -14.35 -7.47
C GLN A 341 -5.96 -15.52 -7.38
N ARG A 342 -5.87 -16.46 -8.32
CA ARG A 342 -6.73 -17.67 -8.32
C ARG A 342 -6.46 -18.54 -7.11
N ALA A 343 -5.19 -18.71 -6.74
CA ALA A 343 -4.80 -19.49 -5.58
C ALA A 343 -5.34 -18.89 -4.29
N LEU A 344 -5.16 -17.59 -4.06
CA LEU A 344 -5.76 -16.88 -2.91
C LEU A 344 -7.29 -17.09 -2.84
N ALA A 345 -7.98 -16.95 -3.98
CA ALA A 345 -9.43 -17.07 -4.00
C ALA A 345 -9.92 -18.50 -3.75
N ARG A 346 -9.28 -19.51 -4.37
CA ARG A 346 -9.75 -20.91 -4.34
C ARG A 346 -9.28 -21.68 -3.11
N GLU A 347 -8.12 -21.34 -2.59
CA GLU A 347 -7.53 -22.06 -1.46
C GLU A 347 -7.83 -21.38 -0.13
N GLU A 348 -7.86 -20.02 -0.09
CA GLU A 348 -8.05 -19.27 1.14
C GLU A 348 -9.32 -18.40 1.17
N GLY A 349 -10.12 -18.41 0.10
CA GLY A 349 -11.35 -17.61 0.03
C GLY A 349 -11.11 -16.09 -0.09
N MET A 350 -9.88 -15.66 -0.39
CA MET A 350 -9.50 -14.25 -0.45
C MET A 350 -9.46 -13.75 -1.89
N PHE A 351 -10.40 -12.90 -2.29
CA PHE A 351 -10.40 -12.28 -3.62
C PHE A 351 -9.66 -10.96 -3.62
N ALA A 352 -8.35 -11.02 -3.88
CA ALA A 352 -7.46 -9.86 -3.99
C ALA A 352 -7.46 -9.27 -5.40
N GLU A 353 -7.23 -7.95 -5.55
CA GLU A 353 -6.94 -7.38 -6.87
C GLU A 353 -5.59 -7.91 -7.43
N PRO A 354 -5.35 -7.87 -8.76
CA PRO A 354 -4.09 -8.34 -9.31
C PRO A 354 -2.85 -7.71 -8.67
N SER A 355 -2.89 -6.40 -8.42
CA SER A 355 -1.79 -5.68 -7.75
C SER A 355 -1.51 -6.20 -6.33
N SER A 356 -2.53 -6.68 -5.64
CA SER A 356 -2.40 -7.26 -4.29
C SER A 356 -1.88 -8.69 -4.33
N ALA A 357 -2.33 -9.49 -5.31
CA ALA A 357 -1.85 -10.85 -5.53
C ALA A 357 -0.35 -10.92 -5.86
N ALA A 358 0.22 -9.81 -6.30
CA ALA A 358 1.66 -9.64 -6.51
C ALA A 358 2.51 -10.09 -5.30
N ALA A 359 2.05 -9.89 -4.08
CA ALA A 359 2.75 -10.34 -2.88
C ALA A 359 2.88 -11.87 -2.83
N LEU A 360 1.78 -12.60 -3.09
CA LEU A 360 1.83 -14.06 -3.17
C LEU A 360 2.65 -14.54 -4.35
N THR A 361 2.60 -13.85 -5.50
CA THR A 361 3.44 -14.18 -6.66
C THR A 361 4.92 -14.19 -6.28
N ALA A 362 5.38 -13.16 -5.56
CA ALA A 362 6.76 -13.08 -5.09
C ALA A 362 7.10 -14.23 -4.12
N VAL A 363 6.19 -14.58 -3.20
CA VAL A 363 6.38 -15.71 -2.28
C VAL A 363 6.47 -17.03 -3.05
N MET A 364 5.55 -17.30 -3.98
CA MET A 364 5.56 -18.51 -4.81
C MET A 364 6.86 -18.65 -5.60
N GLN A 365 7.33 -17.57 -6.21
CA GLN A 365 8.59 -17.55 -6.95
C GLN A 365 9.79 -17.83 -6.04
N LEU A 366 9.88 -17.19 -4.87
CA LEU A 366 10.98 -17.42 -3.93
C LEU A 366 10.94 -18.83 -3.33
N ALA A 367 9.76 -19.38 -3.04
CA ALA A 367 9.59 -20.75 -2.57
C ALA A 367 10.05 -21.76 -3.63
N SER A 368 9.65 -21.61 -4.89
CA SER A 368 10.08 -22.47 -5.99
C SER A 368 11.61 -22.45 -6.20
N GLN A 369 12.25 -21.32 -5.91
CA GLN A 369 13.71 -21.14 -5.95
C GLN A 369 14.41 -21.63 -4.66
N LYS A 370 13.69 -22.17 -3.67
CA LYS A 370 14.21 -22.58 -2.36
C LYS A 370 14.95 -21.46 -1.62
N ARG A 371 14.46 -20.23 -1.75
CA ARG A 371 15.03 -19.02 -1.11
C ARG A 371 14.31 -18.63 0.17
N LEU A 372 13.30 -19.39 0.58
CA LEU A 372 12.54 -19.23 1.81
C LEU A 372 12.76 -20.48 2.69
N ASP A 373 12.95 -20.25 3.98
CA ASP A 373 13.01 -21.33 4.96
C ASP A 373 11.57 -21.70 5.40
N PRO A 374 11.20 -22.98 5.45
CA PRO A 374 9.89 -23.45 5.89
C PRO A 374 9.44 -22.94 7.26
N GLU A 375 10.37 -22.66 8.16
CA GLU A 375 10.08 -22.20 9.52
C GLU A 375 9.97 -20.68 9.64
N GLN A 376 10.31 -19.91 8.60
CA GLN A 376 10.18 -18.46 8.61
C GLN A 376 8.73 -18.01 8.69
N THR A 377 8.48 -17.00 9.50
CA THR A 377 7.19 -16.29 9.54
C THR A 377 7.17 -15.24 8.43
N ILE A 378 6.26 -15.42 7.50
CA ILE A 378 6.12 -14.55 6.31
C ILE A 378 4.76 -13.88 6.36
N VAL A 379 4.74 -12.55 6.29
CA VAL A 379 3.51 -11.76 6.20
C VAL A 379 3.45 -11.07 4.84
N MET A 380 2.40 -11.35 4.09
CA MET A 380 2.07 -10.66 2.83
C MET A 380 1.04 -9.56 3.10
N VAL A 381 1.22 -8.39 2.51
CA VAL A 381 0.23 -7.31 2.58
C VAL A 381 -0.70 -7.42 1.36
N ILE A 382 -1.96 -7.78 1.60
CA ILE A 382 -3.02 -7.82 0.59
C ILE A 382 -3.66 -6.44 0.55
N THR A 383 -3.25 -5.63 -0.39
CA THR A 383 -3.47 -4.18 -0.38
C THR A 383 -4.87 -3.73 -0.76
N SER A 384 -5.64 -4.56 -1.50
CA SER A 384 -7.00 -4.23 -1.95
C SER A 384 -7.78 -5.46 -2.45
N THR A 385 -9.10 -5.33 -2.53
CA THR A 385 -10.02 -6.37 -3.01
C THR A 385 -10.10 -6.46 -4.53
N GLY A 386 -10.30 -7.68 -5.05
CA GLY A 386 -10.57 -7.96 -6.47
C GLY A 386 -11.91 -7.42 -6.97
N LEU A 387 -12.84 -7.08 -6.07
CA LEU A 387 -14.13 -6.49 -6.43
C LEU A 387 -14.01 -5.13 -7.11
N LYS A 388 -12.89 -4.45 -6.96
CA LYS A 388 -12.63 -3.16 -7.63
C LYS A 388 -12.24 -3.29 -9.10
N ASP A 389 -11.73 -4.46 -9.50
CA ASP A 389 -11.37 -4.77 -10.89
C ASP A 389 -11.73 -6.23 -11.24
N PRO A 390 -13.02 -6.59 -11.19
CA PRO A 390 -13.46 -7.95 -11.53
C PRO A 390 -13.22 -8.28 -13.01
N GLY A 391 -13.07 -7.24 -13.85
CA GLY A 391 -12.75 -7.39 -15.27
C GLY A 391 -11.42 -8.09 -15.53
N ALA A 392 -10.43 -7.88 -14.69
CA ALA A 392 -9.13 -8.55 -14.79
C ALA A 392 -9.20 -10.07 -14.60
N SER A 393 -10.18 -10.55 -13.81
CA SER A 393 -10.37 -11.97 -13.56
C SER A 393 -11.29 -12.67 -14.58
N ARG A 394 -12.18 -11.93 -15.24
CA ARG A 394 -13.21 -12.48 -16.13
C ARG A 394 -12.68 -13.34 -17.27
N PRO A 395 -11.59 -13.01 -17.97
CA PRO A 395 -11.05 -13.82 -19.07
C PRO A 395 -10.66 -15.23 -18.66
N TRP A 396 -10.45 -15.49 -17.39
CA TRP A 396 -9.98 -16.76 -16.84
C TRP A 396 -11.11 -17.63 -16.27
N LEU A 397 -12.32 -17.10 -16.26
CA LEU A 397 -13.50 -17.80 -15.74
C LEU A 397 -14.30 -18.38 -16.89
N PRO A 398 -14.73 -19.65 -16.78
CA PRO A 398 -15.61 -20.24 -17.79
C PRO A 398 -16.95 -19.49 -17.78
N PRO A 399 -17.67 -19.47 -18.93
CA PRO A 399 -19.04 -19.00 -18.96
C PRO A 399 -19.91 -19.78 -17.96
N VAL A 400 -20.81 -19.06 -17.27
CA VAL A 400 -21.79 -19.71 -16.39
C VAL A 400 -22.75 -20.53 -17.27
N PRO A 401 -22.83 -21.87 -17.10
CA PRO A 401 -23.73 -22.68 -17.87
C PRO A 401 -25.18 -22.46 -17.46
N ALA A 402 -26.10 -22.53 -18.42
CA ALA A 402 -27.53 -22.64 -18.12
C ALA A 402 -27.85 -24.08 -17.72
N ALA A 403 -28.64 -24.25 -16.68
CA ALA A 403 -29.19 -25.54 -16.30
C ALA A 403 -30.58 -25.69 -16.93
N PRO A 404 -31.00 -26.89 -17.38
CA PRO A 404 -32.39 -27.18 -17.68
C PRO A 404 -33.23 -27.21 -16.39
N ASP A 405 -34.57 -27.10 -16.53
CA ASP A 405 -35.52 -27.06 -15.42
C ASP A 405 -35.77 -28.44 -14.78
N ASP A 406 -34.82 -29.36 -14.90
CA ASP A 406 -34.94 -30.69 -14.27
C ASP A 406 -33.62 -31.08 -13.56
N PHE A 407 -33.77 -31.96 -12.54
CA PHE A 407 -32.64 -32.32 -11.67
C PHE A 407 -31.58 -33.19 -12.36
N ALA A 408 -31.98 -34.05 -13.32
CA ALA A 408 -31.04 -34.89 -14.06
C ALA A 408 -30.12 -34.01 -14.96
N GLY A 409 -30.73 -33.03 -15.63
CA GLY A 409 -29.98 -32.05 -16.41
C GLY A 409 -29.05 -31.19 -15.55
N LEU A 410 -29.45 -30.81 -14.32
CA LEU A 410 -28.55 -30.14 -13.39
C LEU A 410 -27.34 -31.00 -13.06
N LEU A 411 -27.52 -32.30 -12.74
CA LEU A 411 -26.42 -33.21 -12.43
C LEU A 411 -25.47 -33.36 -13.62
N ALA A 412 -26.01 -33.46 -14.84
CA ALA A 412 -25.19 -33.52 -16.06
C ALA A 412 -24.33 -32.26 -16.22
N VAL A 413 -24.89 -31.06 -16.03
CA VAL A 413 -24.13 -29.79 -16.08
C VAL A 413 -23.05 -29.75 -14.99
N LEU A 414 -23.34 -30.19 -13.77
CA LEU A 414 -22.37 -30.20 -12.67
C LEU A 414 -21.20 -31.13 -12.95
N GLN A 415 -21.50 -32.31 -13.50
CA GLN A 415 -20.47 -33.28 -13.88
C GLN A 415 -19.62 -32.80 -15.06
N GLU A 416 -20.26 -32.36 -16.17
CA GLU A 416 -19.54 -31.96 -17.39
C GLU A 416 -18.73 -30.66 -17.23
N ARG A 417 -19.28 -29.69 -16.54
CA ARG A 417 -18.68 -28.36 -16.44
C ARG A 417 -17.80 -28.17 -15.22
N TYR A 418 -18.07 -28.85 -14.13
CA TYR A 418 -17.38 -28.66 -12.84
C TYR A 418 -16.68 -29.93 -12.34
N GLY A 419 -16.84 -31.07 -13.02
CA GLY A 419 -16.24 -32.34 -12.60
C GLY A 419 -16.82 -32.88 -11.29
N LEU A 420 -18.01 -32.43 -10.90
CA LEU A 420 -18.68 -32.86 -9.68
C LEU A 420 -19.50 -34.12 -9.97
N ALA A 421 -18.97 -35.31 -9.67
CA ALA A 421 -19.74 -36.53 -9.62
C ALA A 421 -20.48 -36.58 -8.28
N LEU A 422 -21.79 -36.36 -8.29
CA LEU A 422 -22.65 -36.34 -7.09
C LEU A 422 -23.49 -37.63 -6.99
N ASP A 423 -22.99 -38.75 -7.49
CA ASP A 423 -23.59 -40.05 -7.31
C ASP A 423 -23.53 -40.44 -5.83
N ARG A 424 -24.64 -40.94 -5.33
CA ARG A 424 -24.81 -41.39 -3.93
C ARG A 424 -24.09 -42.73 -3.72
#